data_70e80da411dbdabec1485293940e46f4
#
_entry.id   70e80da411dbdabec1485293940e46f4
#
_cell.length_a   1.000
_cell.length_b   1.000
_cell.length_c   1.000
_cell.angle_alpha   90.00
_cell.angle_beta   90.00
_cell.angle_gamma   90.00
#
_symmetry.space_group_name_H-M   'P 1'
#
loop_
_entity.id
_entity.type
_entity.pdbx_description
1 polymer ?
#
loop_
_entity_poly.entity_id
_entity_poly.type
_entity_poly.pdbx_seq_one_letter_code
_entity_poly.pdbx_strand_id
1 'polypeptide(L)'
;MQTFLPYTSTLACAQGLDNKRLNKQILEGYQILNILSGKSKGGAWRNHPAVLMWKGFERGLWAYIEAMVQIANLRGIKTENNVRNLKALHDQCWETWGDNRPEFWNDEIKVMRIVTTHRANLFNKDPMYYAKYQSAVTSPYNSPCCPNKKEPCKYYWPTHEEKNAMV
;
A
#
# COMPACT_ATOMS: atom_id res chain seq x y z
N MET A 1 -9.36 -0.44 2.59
CA MET A 1 -8.01 -1.03 2.71
C MET A 1 -7.06 -0.34 1.75
N GLN A 2 -5.86 -0.04 2.19
CA GLN A 2 -4.87 0.71 1.40
C GLN A 2 -3.46 0.44 1.92
N THR A 3 -2.49 0.47 1.02
CA THR A 3 -1.07 0.61 1.35
C THR A 3 -0.54 1.88 0.69
N PHE A 4 -0.18 2.88 1.48
CA PHE A 4 0.34 4.15 0.97
C PHE A 4 1.82 4.02 0.59
N LEU A 5 2.13 4.36 -0.65
CA LEU A 5 3.47 4.30 -1.22
C LEU A 5 3.92 5.68 -1.76
N PRO A 6 4.02 6.72 -0.91
CA PRO A 6 4.44 8.05 -1.33
C PRO A 6 5.93 8.15 -1.67
N TYR A 7 6.67 7.08 -1.48
CA TYR A 7 8.10 6.92 -1.81
C TYR A 7 8.37 5.52 -2.32
N THR A 8 9.52 5.31 -2.94
CA THR A 8 9.98 3.99 -3.39
C THR A 8 10.56 3.14 -2.25
N SER A 9 11.06 3.77 -1.20
CA SER A 9 11.54 3.12 0.03
C SER A 9 10.40 2.91 1.02
N THR A 10 10.24 1.70 1.53
CA THR A 10 9.24 1.38 2.55
C THR A 10 9.47 2.17 3.84
N LEU A 11 10.71 2.36 4.25
CA LEU A 11 11.05 3.16 5.42
C LEU A 11 10.68 4.64 5.21
N ALA A 12 10.96 5.21 4.04
CA ALA A 12 10.56 6.58 3.71
C ALA A 12 9.03 6.73 3.68
N CYS A 13 8.30 5.71 3.20
CA CYS A 13 6.84 5.70 3.27
C CYS A 13 6.35 5.79 4.72
N ALA A 14 6.92 4.99 5.61
CA ALA A 14 6.57 5.00 7.02
C ALA A 14 6.89 6.34 7.69
N GLN A 15 8.07 6.89 7.45
CA GLN A 15 8.49 8.19 7.97
C GLN A 15 7.60 9.34 7.50
N GLY A 16 7.08 9.25 6.29
CA GLY A 16 6.24 10.27 5.67
C GLY A 16 4.79 10.30 6.16
N LEU A 17 4.29 9.25 6.80
CA LEU A 17 2.90 9.17 7.25
C LEU A 17 2.70 9.84 8.63
N ASP A 18 1.53 10.46 8.81
CA ASP A 18 1.05 10.91 10.12
C ASP A 18 0.73 9.70 11.01
N ASN A 19 0.71 9.92 12.33
CA ASN A 19 0.56 8.85 13.31
C ASN A 19 -0.71 8.02 13.10
N LYS A 20 -1.82 8.66 12.78
CA LYS A 20 -3.11 7.98 12.56
C LYS A 20 -3.03 7.03 11.37
N ARG A 21 -2.49 7.49 10.24
CA ARG A 21 -2.37 6.68 9.03
C ARG A 21 -1.29 5.62 9.16
N LEU A 22 -0.17 5.95 9.81
CA LEU A 22 0.89 4.99 10.12
C LEU A 22 0.37 3.79 10.90
N ASN A 23 -0.35 4.04 11.99
CA ASN A 23 -0.93 2.97 12.81
C ASN A 23 -1.98 2.16 12.03
N LYS A 24 -2.80 2.83 11.24
CA LYS A 24 -3.79 2.16 10.40
C LYS A 24 -3.16 1.27 9.32
N GLN A 25 -2.03 1.66 8.77
CA GLN A 25 -1.31 0.84 7.77
C GLN A 25 -0.82 -0.50 8.33
N ILE A 26 -0.44 -0.54 9.60
CA ILE A 26 -0.06 -1.79 10.27
C ILE A 26 -1.24 -2.76 10.29
N LEU A 27 -2.41 -2.28 10.68
CA LEU A 27 -3.65 -3.08 10.69
C LEU A 27 -4.08 -3.51 9.28
N GLU A 28 -4.11 -2.57 8.34
CA GLU A 28 -4.55 -2.86 6.97
C GLU A 28 -3.59 -3.83 6.26
N GLY A 29 -2.27 -3.65 6.46
CA GLY A 29 -1.27 -4.58 5.94
C GLY A 29 -1.46 -6.00 6.49
N TYR A 30 -1.70 -6.13 7.79
CA TYR A 30 -2.04 -7.41 8.40
C TYR A 30 -3.31 -8.03 7.78
N GLN A 31 -4.35 -7.24 7.58
CA GLN A 31 -5.59 -7.73 6.95
C GLN A 31 -5.36 -8.22 5.51
N ILE A 32 -4.54 -7.51 4.74
CA ILE A 32 -4.16 -7.93 3.38
C ILE A 32 -3.38 -9.24 3.42
N LEU A 33 -2.38 -9.36 4.30
CA LEU A 33 -1.62 -10.62 4.46
C LEU A 33 -2.51 -11.80 4.86
N ASN A 34 -3.47 -11.59 5.74
CA ASN A 34 -4.45 -12.63 6.12
C ASN A 34 -5.24 -13.13 4.90
N ILE A 35 -5.69 -12.21 4.05
CA ILE A 35 -6.43 -12.55 2.83
C ILE A 35 -5.53 -13.35 1.88
N LEU A 36 -4.33 -12.84 1.61
CA LEU A 36 -3.38 -13.47 0.67
C LEU A 36 -2.88 -14.82 1.17
N SER A 37 -2.76 -15.00 2.49
CA SER A 37 -2.36 -16.25 3.13
C SER A 37 -3.51 -17.28 3.27
N GLY A 38 -4.71 -16.95 2.81
CA GLY A 38 -5.87 -17.83 2.90
C GLY A 38 -6.45 -17.99 4.31
N LYS A 39 -6.02 -17.18 5.28
CA LYS A 39 -6.52 -17.21 6.66
C LYS A 39 -7.82 -16.43 6.85
N SER A 40 -8.16 -15.57 5.91
CA SER A 40 -9.42 -14.85 5.84
C SER A 40 -10.02 -14.97 4.45
N LYS A 41 -11.35 -15.14 4.38
CA LYS A 41 -12.06 -15.14 3.09
C LYS A 41 -12.04 -13.78 2.38
N GLY A 42 -11.82 -12.70 3.14
CA GLY A 42 -11.65 -11.34 2.63
C GLY A 42 -12.91 -10.68 2.04
N GLY A 43 -13.98 -11.44 1.79
CA GLY A 43 -15.20 -10.90 1.18
C GLY A 43 -14.90 -10.14 -0.12
N ALA A 44 -15.50 -8.96 -0.27
CA ALA A 44 -15.27 -8.08 -1.42
C ALA A 44 -13.81 -7.57 -1.54
N TRP A 45 -13.08 -7.50 -0.42
CA TRP A 45 -11.71 -7.03 -0.39
C TRP A 45 -10.72 -7.96 -1.11
N ARG A 46 -11.02 -9.27 -1.21
CA ARG A 46 -10.16 -10.24 -1.90
C ARG A 46 -9.81 -9.85 -3.32
N ASN A 47 -10.71 -9.16 -4.00
CA ASN A 47 -10.52 -8.70 -5.38
C ASN A 47 -10.16 -7.22 -5.48
N HIS A 48 -9.93 -6.55 -4.36
CA HIS A 48 -9.57 -5.13 -4.35
C HIS A 48 -8.14 -4.93 -4.87
N PRO A 49 -7.89 -3.91 -5.71
CA PRO A 49 -6.55 -3.67 -6.27
C PRO A 49 -5.44 -3.51 -5.23
N ALA A 50 -5.72 -2.93 -4.07
CA ALA A 50 -4.77 -2.81 -2.97
C ALA A 50 -4.33 -4.15 -2.39
N VAL A 51 -5.12 -5.20 -2.55
CA VAL A 51 -4.79 -6.57 -2.17
C VAL A 51 -4.08 -7.27 -3.32
N LEU A 52 -4.64 -7.16 -4.53
CA LEU A 52 -4.14 -7.86 -5.71
C LEU A 52 -2.73 -7.45 -6.11
N MET A 53 -2.33 -6.20 -5.87
CA MET A 53 -0.97 -5.74 -6.17
C MET A 53 0.12 -6.45 -5.37
N TRP A 54 -0.23 -7.02 -4.21
CA TRP A 54 0.69 -7.76 -3.35
C TRP A 54 0.60 -9.28 -3.51
N LYS A 55 -0.34 -9.78 -4.30
CA LYS A 55 -0.50 -11.21 -4.54
C LYS A 55 0.74 -11.81 -5.21
N GLY A 56 1.36 -12.79 -4.56
CA GLY A 56 2.64 -13.36 -4.96
C GLY A 56 3.86 -12.59 -4.47
N PHE A 57 3.66 -11.50 -3.72
CA PHE A 57 4.70 -10.63 -3.18
C PHE A 57 4.46 -10.32 -1.70
N GLU A 58 4.00 -11.31 -0.96
CA GLU A 58 3.63 -11.18 0.44
C GLU A 58 4.83 -10.81 1.32
N ARG A 59 6.04 -11.28 1.00
CA ARG A 59 7.27 -10.88 1.70
C ARG A 59 7.60 -9.39 1.48
N GLY A 60 7.27 -8.85 0.32
CA GLY A 60 7.38 -7.41 0.06
C GLY A 60 6.42 -6.59 0.93
N LEU A 61 5.18 -7.05 1.07
CA LEU A 61 4.21 -6.44 1.98
C LEU A 61 4.63 -6.57 3.44
N TRP A 62 5.19 -7.70 3.83
CA TRP A 62 5.75 -7.88 5.17
C TRP A 62 6.83 -6.83 5.47
N ALA A 63 7.78 -6.61 4.55
CA ALA A 63 8.82 -5.59 4.71
C ALA A 63 8.23 -4.18 4.84
N TYR A 64 7.15 -3.87 4.11
CA TYR A 64 6.40 -2.62 4.24
C TYR A 64 5.81 -2.47 5.65
N ILE A 65 5.18 -3.52 6.17
CA ILE A 65 4.58 -3.50 7.51
C ILE A 65 5.66 -3.38 8.59
N GLU A 66 6.79 -4.09 8.47
CA GLU A 66 7.91 -3.98 9.40
C GLU A 66 8.42 -2.53 9.50
N ALA A 67 8.54 -1.83 8.37
CA ALA A 67 8.92 -0.42 8.37
C ALA A 67 7.90 0.45 9.11
N MET A 68 6.60 0.18 8.93
CA MET A 68 5.53 0.89 9.65
C MET A 68 5.62 0.65 11.16
N VAL A 69 5.82 -0.59 11.59
CA VAL A 69 5.98 -0.95 13.02
C VAL A 69 7.21 -0.27 13.60
N GLN A 70 8.34 -0.30 12.90
CA GLN A 70 9.58 0.33 13.35
C GLN A 70 9.38 1.83 13.62
N ILE A 71 8.80 2.56 12.69
CA ILE A 71 8.56 4.01 12.85
C ILE A 71 7.50 4.28 13.91
N ALA A 72 6.44 3.47 13.97
CA ALA A 72 5.43 3.59 15.02
C ALA A 72 6.04 3.45 16.42
N ASN A 73 6.90 2.47 16.62
CA ASN A 73 7.59 2.25 17.88
C ASN A 73 8.52 3.42 18.23
N LEU A 74 9.27 3.97 17.27
CA LEU A 74 10.09 5.17 17.46
C LEU A 74 9.28 6.39 17.88
N ARG A 75 8.02 6.47 17.46
CA ARG A 75 7.09 7.56 17.82
C ARG A 75 6.30 7.29 19.11
N GLY A 76 6.54 6.15 19.78
CA GLY A 76 5.83 5.77 20.99
C GLY A 76 4.40 5.26 20.77
N ILE A 77 4.05 4.88 19.56
CA ILE A 77 2.74 4.29 19.24
C ILE A 77 2.72 2.83 19.69
N LYS A 78 1.69 2.44 20.42
CA LYS A 78 1.52 1.05 20.88
C LYS A 78 1.14 0.14 19.72
N THR A 79 1.95 -0.89 19.48
CA THR A 79 1.79 -1.84 18.37
C THR A 79 1.69 -3.30 18.80
N GLU A 80 1.74 -3.58 20.11
CA GLU A 80 1.94 -4.93 20.65
C GLU A 80 0.89 -5.94 20.17
N ASN A 81 -0.39 -5.55 20.11
CA ASN A 81 -1.45 -6.43 19.66
C ASN A 81 -1.32 -6.76 18.16
N ASN A 82 -1.04 -5.74 17.34
CA ASN A 82 -0.82 -5.94 15.90
C ASN A 82 0.43 -6.79 15.64
N VAL A 83 1.53 -6.53 16.35
CA VAL A 83 2.78 -7.28 16.24
C VAL A 83 2.58 -8.74 16.64
N ARG A 84 1.83 -9.02 17.69
CA ARG A 84 1.49 -10.39 18.10
C ARG A 84 0.75 -11.14 16.98
N ASN A 85 -0.25 -10.52 16.40
CA ASN A 85 -1.04 -11.11 15.32
C ASN A 85 -0.19 -11.31 14.06
N LEU A 86 0.64 -10.33 13.71
CA LEU A 86 1.58 -10.40 12.58
C LEU A 86 2.59 -11.52 12.76
N LYS A 87 3.16 -11.66 13.95
CA LYS A 87 4.12 -12.72 14.27
C LYS A 87 3.49 -14.10 14.16
N ALA A 88 2.28 -14.28 14.67
CA ALA A 88 1.56 -15.55 14.56
C ALA A 88 1.28 -15.92 13.09
N LEU A 89 0.93 -14.95 12.27
CA LEU A 89 0.72 -15.15 10.82
C LEU A 89 2.04 -15.48 10.11
N HIS A 90 3.10 -14.77 10.42
CA HIS A 90 4.45 -15.00 9.89
C HIS A 90 4.91 -16.43 10.18
N ASP A 91 4.84 -16.86 11.42
CA ASP A 91 5.29 -18.19 11.85
C ASP A 91 4.52 -19.32 11.14
N GLN A 92 3.27 -19.09 10.76
CA GLN A 92 2.44 -20.06 10.05
C GLN A 92 2.63 -20.03 8.53
N CYS A 93 2.92 -18.89 7.93
CA CYS A 93 2.75 -18.70 6.48
C CYS A 93 4.02 -18.27 5.74
N TRP A 94 5.09 -17.90 6.43
CA TRP A 94 6.30 -17.35 5.80
C TRP A 94 6.84 -18.20 4.64
N GLU A 95 6.86 -19.52 4.82
CA GLU A 95 7.39 -20.45 3.80
C GLU A 95 6.51 -20.51 2.54
N THR A 96 5.24 -20.12 2.67
CA THR A 96 4.28 -20.10 1.55
C THR A 96 4.21 -18.75 0.83
N TRP A 97 4.79 -17.71 1.43
CA TRP A 97 4.75 -16.37 0.86
C TRP A 97 5.68 -16.22 -0.34
N GLY A 98 5.23 -15.46 -1.33
CA GLY A 98 5.98 -15.13 -2.53
C GLY A 98 7.08 -14.09 -2.31
N ASP A 99 7.52 -13.48 -3.41
CA ASP A 99 8.74 -12.68 -3.46
C ASP A 99 8.71 -11.39 -2.64
N ASN A 100 9.92 -10.81 -2.48
CA ASN A 100 10.11 -9.59 -1.72
C ASN A 100 9.72 -8.31 -2.47
N ARG A 101 9.66 -8.35 -3.78
CA ARG A 101 9.49 -7.14 -4.59
C ARG A 101 8.56 -7.38 -5.76
N PRO A 102 7.41 -6.69 -5.82
CA PRO A 102 6.52 -6.73 -6.96
C PRO A 102 7.20 -6.29 -8.25
N GLU A 103 6.85 -6.93 -9.37
CA GLU A 103 7.44 -6.63 -10.67
C GLU A 103 7.22 -5.18 -11.12
N PHE A 104 6.11 -4.55 -10.73
CA PHE A 104 5.82 -3.18 -11.08
C PHE A 104 6.87 -2.17 -10.56
N TRP A 105 7.66 -2.51 -9.51
CA TRP A 105 8.78 -1.68 -9.06
C TRP A 105 9.89 -1.53 -10.10
N ASN A 106 9.94 -2.38 -11.11
CA ASN A 106 10.92 -2.30 -12.19
C ASN A 106 10.45 -1.40 -13.34
N ASP A 107 9.21 -0.94 -13.33
CA ASP A 107 8.64 -0.03 -14.33
C ASP A 107 8.58 1.39 -13.75
N GLU A 108 9.47 2.26 -14.22
CA GLU A 108 9.57 3.65 -13.71
C GLU A 108 8.27 4.43 -13.86
N ILE A 109 7.55 4.25 -14.96
CA ILE A 109 6.29 4.95 -15.20
C ILE A 109 5.22 4.51 -14.21
N LYS A 110 5.08 3.21 -14.00
CA LYS A 110 4.14 2.66 -13.01
C LYS A 110 4.47 3.15 -11.61
N VAL A 111 5.73 3.11 -11.22
CA VAL A 111 6.21 3.60 -9.92
C VAL A 111 5.91 5.09 -9.75
N MET A 112 6.22 5.91 -10.75
CA MET A 112 5.92 7.35 -10.71
C MET A 112 4.44 7.62 -10.54
N ARG A 113 3.58 6.88 -11.22
CA ARG A 113 2.12 7.01 -11.11
C ARG A 113 1.62 6.59 -9.72
N ILE A 114 2.12 5.49 -9.17
CA ILE A 114 1.78 5.05 -7.81
C ILE A 114 2.16 6.15 -6.80
N VAL A 115 3.41 6.55 -6.79
CA VAL A 115 3.94 7.55 -5.85
C VAL A 115 3.16 8.86 -5.96
N THR A 116 2.96 9.36 -7.17
CA THR A 116 2.27 10.64 -7.41
C THR A 116 0.81 10.60 -6.97
N THR A 117 0.06 9.56 -7.33
CA THR A 117 -1.35 9.46 -6.95
C THR A 117 -1.51 9.27 -5.45
N HIS A 118 -0.62 8.53 -4.80
CA HIS A 118 -0.64 8.36 -3.34
C HIS A 118 -0.31 9.67 -2.61
N ARG A 119 0.69 10.42 -3.08
CA ARG A 119 1.00 11.77 -2.56
C ARG A 119 -0.19 12.73 -2.70
N ALA A 120 -0.80 12.78 -3.88
CA ALA A 120 -1.97 13.63 -4.13
C ALA A 120 -3.14 13.28 -3.21
N ASN A 121 -3.39 12.01 -3.00
CA ASN A 121 -4.44 11.56 -2.08
C ASN A 121 -4.14 11.89 -0.61
N LEU A 122 -2.91 11.71 -0.17
CA LEU A 122 -2.49 12.09 1.18
C LEU A 122 -2.64 13.60 1.39
N PHE A 123 -2.23 14.42 0.42
CA PHE A 123 -2.45 15.87 0.46
C PHE A 123 -3.95 16.21 0.58
N ASN A 124 -4.80 15.59 -0.22
CA ASN A 124 -6.25 15.85 -0.17
C ASN A 124 -6.89 15.41 1.15
N LYS A 125 -6.32 14.42 1.84
CA LYS A 125 -6.80 13.96 3.15
C LYS A 125 -6.41 14.87 4.31
N ASP A 126 -5.21 15.44 4.25
CA ASP A 126 -4.66 16.33 5.26
C ASP A 126 -3.67 17.31 4.62
N PRO A 127 -4.17 18.42 4.03
CA PRO A 127 -3.33 19.36 3.30
C PRO A 127 -2.25 20.03 4.17
N MET A 128 -2.51 20.20 5.46
CA MET A 128 -1.52 20.81 6.36
C MET A 128 -0.36 19.87 6.64
N TYR A 129 -0.63 18.63 7.00
CA TYR A 129 0.42 17.65 7.28
C TYR A 129 1.20 17.29 6.01
N TYR A 130 0.51 17.12 4.89
CA TYR A 130 1.08 16.70 3.61
C TYR A 130 1.32 17.86 2.64
N ALA A 131 1.50 19.09 3.13
CA ALA A 131 1.73 20.29 2.31
C ALA A 131 2.86 20.09 1.27
N LYS A 132 3.90 19.35 1.61
CA LYS A 132 5.02 18.99 0.72
C LYS A 132 4.60 18.20 -0.52
N TYR A 133 3.41 17.60 -0.53
CA TYR A 133 2.88 16.82 -1.65
C TYR A 133 1.92 17.60 -2.55
N GLN A 134 1.75 18.89 -2.33
CA GLN A 134 0.80 19.71 -3.09
C GLN A 134 1.02 19.65 -4.60
N SER A 135 2.27 19.64 -5.06
CA SER A 135 2.60 19.56 -6.49
C SER A 135 2.16 18.26 -7.16
N ALA A 136 1.96 17.19 -6.39
CA ALA A 136 1.48 15.92 -6.93
C ALA A 136 0.05 16.01 -7.47
N VAL A 137 -0.77 16.90 -6.95
CA VAL A 137 -2.19 17.07 -7.35
C VAL A 137 -2.31 17.46 -8.82
N THR A 138 -1.42 18.32 -9.30
CA THR A 138 -1.42 18.84 -10.68
C THR A 138 -0.42 18.12 -11.61
N SER A 139 0.26 17.10 -11.11
CA SER A 139 1.22 16.34 -11.91
C SER A 139 0.54 15.56 -13.04
N PRO A 140 1.15 15.47 -14.22
CA PRO A 140 0.66 14.61 -15.31
C PRO A 140 0.52 13.13 -14.92
N TYR A 141 1.31 12.65 -13.95
CA TYR A 141 1.23 11.29 -13.43
C TYR A 141 0.02 11.05 -12.51
N ASN A 142 -0.64 12.12 -12.04
CA ASN A 142 -1.90 12.06 -11.29
C ASN A 142 -3.10 12.06 -12.26
N SER A 143 -3.10 11.17 -13.21
CA SER A 143 -4.16 11.01 -14.19
C SER A 143 -4.98 9.75 -13.93
N PRO A 144 -6.26 9.70 -14.36
CA PRO A 144 -7.07 8.50 -14.26
C PRO A 144 -6.41 7.33 -15.00
N CYS A 145 -6.37 6.15 -14.38
CA CYS A 145 -5.86 4.94 -15.02
C CYS A 145 -6.90 4.19 -15.87
N CYS A 146 -8.17 4.58 -15.77
CA CYS A 146 -9.29 3.92 -16.45
C CYS A 146 -10.05 4.94 -17.31
N PRO A 147 -9.75 5.06 -18.60
CA PRO A 147 -10.36 6.07 -19.47
C PRO A 147 -11.88 5.92 -19.62
N ASN A 148 -12.42 4.75 -19.33
CA ASN A 148 -13.86 4.45 -19.49
C ASN A 148 -14.68 4.57 -18.19
N LYS A 149 -14.10 5.00 -17.08
CA LYS A 149 -14.84 5.26 -15.84
C LYS A 149 -15.36 6.71 -15.81
N LYS A 150 -16.61 6.88 -15.36
CA LYS A 150 -17.23 8.20 -15.17
C LYS A 150 -16.54 9.03 -14.10
N GLU A 151 -15.87 8.39 -13.13
CA GLU A 151 -15.12 9.05 -12.07
C GLU A 151 -13.64 8.69 -12.15
N PRO A 152 -12.72 9.66 -11.92
CA PRO A 152 -11.30 9.38 -11.87
C PRO A 152 -10.97 8.41 -10.74
N CYS A 153 -10.10 7.44 -11.00
CA CYS A 153 -9.54 6.60 -9.94
C CYS A 153 -8.71 7.47 -9.00
N LYS A 154 -9.01 7.42 -7.70
CA LYS A 154 -8.25 8.16 -6.69
C LYS A 154 -6.79 7.72 -6.62
N TYR A 155 -6.53 6.46 -6.94
CA TYR A 155 -5.20 5.85 -6.91
C TYR A 155 -4.93 5.17 -8.24
N TYR A 156 -3.70 5.23 -8.68
CA TYR A 156 -3.21 4.36 -9.73
C TYR A 156 -2.89 2.99 -9.13
N TRP A 157 -3.41 1.94 -9.78
CA TRP A 157 -3.16 0.56 -9.41
C TRP A 157 -2.53 -0.17 -10.60
N PRO A 158 -1.33 -0.77 -10.47
CA PRO A 158 -0.67 -1.46 -11.58
C PRO A 158 -1.53 -2.58 -12.20
N THR A 159 -2.34 -3.22 -11.36
CA THR A 159 -3.25 -4.31 -11.79
C THR A 159 -4.46 -3.86 -12.61
N HIS A 160 -4.79 -2.57 -12.62
CA HIS A 160 -5.90 -2.04 -13.42
C HIS A 160 -5.59 -2.04 -14.92
N GLU A 161 -4.35 -1.77 -15.31
CA GLU A 161 -3.94 -1.76 -16.72
C GLU A 161 -3.96 -3.17 -17.32
N GLU A 162 -3.61 -4.18 -16.55
CA GLU A 162 -3.66 -5.57 -16.98
C GLU A 162 -5.09 -6.03 -17.31
N LYS A 163 -6.08 -5.58 -16.54
CA LYS A 163 -7.50 -5.87 -16.82
C LYS A 163 -8.01 -5.17 -18.07
N ASN A 164 -7.50 -3.98 -18.38
CA ASN A 164 -7.90 -3.21 -19.55
C ASN A 164 -7.17 -3.64 -20.83
N ALA A 165 -5.99 -4.23 -20.74
CA ALA A 165 -5.24 -4.77 -21.85
C ALA A 165 -5.79 -6.12 -22.34
N MET A 166 -6.61 -6.81 -21.54
CA MET A 166 -7.25 -8.08 -21.89
C MET A 166 -8.66 -7.92 -22.51
N VAL A 167 -9.11 -6.69 -22.68
CA VAL A 167 -10.36 -6.33 -23.33
C VAL A 167 -10.06 -5.61 -24.64
#